data_b9d6dd7b9b4cae749d38e358b24c325d
#
_entry.id   b9d6dd7b9b4cae749d38e358b24c325d
#
_cell.length_a   1.000
_cell.length_b   1.000
_cell.length_c   1.000
_cell.angle_alpha   90.00
_cell.angle_beta   90.00
_cell.angle_gamma   90.00
#
_symmetry.space_group_name_H-M   'P 1'
#
loop_
_entity.id
_entity.type
_entity.pdbx_description
1 polymer ?
#
loop_
_entity_poly.entity_id
_entity_poly.type
_entity_poly.pdbx_seq_one_letter_code
_entity_poly.pdbx_strand_id
1 'polypeptide(L)'
;MAKTAAQPKTMESNHKVASVLSTGLFAILCVLIAFPLLAGFFASFQEGREVVMKGMSLNLDFSKMHLDNYKYLFSGNEDSRKYFMWYKNSLILTLITVVLTLLVCYFIAYGLTMYKFKLQGFLFFLVIATMCVPFEILMLPLYNEVTSLGIINTRAGVILPGLCGASTIFFFKQYTQSLPKELLDAGRIDGCTEYGISVKIMMPITKPAFASMAILCAMGSWNNMLWPMLVFRDTSKFTLQIGLNTLLTPYGNNYNLLIAGSMFGILPILIIYLIFQRYLIDGMTSGAVKG
;
A
#
# COMPACT_ATOMS: atom_id res chain seq x y z
N MET A 1 -33.34 49.99 -7.36
CA MET A 1 -31.94 50.27 -6.93
C MET A 1 -31.67 49.46 -5.65
N ALA A 2 -31.09 48.29 -5.77
CA ALA A 2 -30.74 47.46 -4.63
C ALA A 2 -29.32 47.83 -4.18
N LYS A 3 -29.15 48.32 -2.93
CA LYS A 3 -27.85 48.61 -2.31
C LYS A 3 -27.15 47.26 -2.01
N THR A 4 -26.08 47.00 -2.70
CA THR A 4 -25.17 45.92 -2.40
C THR A 4 -24.52 46.24 -1.04
N ALA A 5 -24.85 45.44 -0.02
CA ALA A 5 -24.28 45.57 1.31
C ALA A 5 -22.78 45.23 1.25
N ALA A 6 -21.89 46.18 1.55
CA ALA A 6 -20.47 45.95 1.65
C ALA A 6 -20.20 45.01 2.83
N GLN A 7 -19.56 43.90 2.58
CA GLN A 7 -19.11 42.98 3.65
C GLN A 7 -18.09 43.71 4.54
N PRO A 8 -18.15 43.55 5.86
CA PRO A 8 -17.28 44.27 6.78
C PRO A 8 -15.82 43.82 6.60
N LYS A 9 -14.90 44.74 6.37
CA LYS A 9 -13.44 44.53 6.17
C LYS A 9 -12.75 43.72 7.27
N THR A 10 -13.35 43.57 8.44
CA THR A 10 -12.88 42.74 9.57
C THR A 10 -13.00 41.26 9.32
N MET A 11 -14.01 40.78 8.58
CA MET A 11 -14.14 39.34 8.23
C MET A 11 -13.07 38.90 7.24
N GLU A 12 -12.73 39.73 6.26
CA GLU A 12 -11.73 39.40 5.26
C GLU A 12 -10.30 39.40 5.85
N SER A 13 -10.00 40.27 6.81
CA SER A 13 -8.73 40.27 7.56
C SER A 13 -8.59 39.01 8.41
N ASN A 14 -9.62 38.60 9.13
CA ASN A 14 -9.60 37.38 9.96
C ASN A 14 -9.46 36.10 9.13
N HIS A 15 -10.06 36.03 7.93
CA HIS A 15 -9.87 34.94 6.99
C HIS A 15 -8.42 34.85 6.46
N LYS A 16 -7.79 35.98 6.17
CA LYS A 16 -6.37 36.00 5.73
C LYS A 16 -5.43 35.55 6.84
N VAL A 17 -5.64 36.03 8.06
CA VAL A 17 -4.83 35.59 9.23
C VAL A 17 -5.02 34.11 9.51
N ALA A 18 -6.25 33.62 9.54
CA ALA A 18 -6.53 32.20 9.72
C ALA A 18 -5.91 31.33 8.61
N SER A 19 -5.96 31.78 7.35
CA SER A 19 -5.33 31.09 6.22
C SER A 19 -3.80 31.04 6.36
N VAL A 20 -3.16 32.13 6.75
CA VAL A 20 -1.69 32.16 6.97
C VAL A 20 -1.29 31.24 8.12
N LEU A 21 -2.03 31.28 9.25
CA LEU A 21 -1.76 30.40 10.39
C LEU A 21 -1.96 28.92 10.04
N SER A 22 -3.03 28.58 9.32
CA SER A 22 -3.27 27.20 8.88
C SER A 22 -2.19 26.73 7.90
N THR A 23 -1.80 27.57 6.93
CA THR A 23 -0.71 27.24 5.99
C THR A 23 0.62 27.04 6.72
N GLY A 24 0.93 27.91 7.70
CA GLY A 24 2.13 27.76 8.54
C GLY A 24 2.13 26.46 9.35
N LEU A 25 0.99 26.14 9.96
CA LEU A 25 0.82 24.87 10.69
C LEU A 25 1.00 23.66 9.77
N PHE A 26 0.37 23.65 8.59
CA PHE A 26 0.54 22.58 7.61
C PHE A 26 1.99 22.47 7.12
N ALA A 27 2.68 23.57 6.89
CA ALA A 27 4.09 23.53 6.50
C ALA A 27 4.98 22.90 7.59
N ILE A 28 4.76 23.25 8.86
CA ILE A 28 5.46 22.64 10.00
C ILE A 28 5.18 21.14 10.06
N LEU A 29 3.92 20.73 9.94
CA LEU A 29 3.54 19.31 9.93
C LEU A 29 4.19 18.56 8.77
N CYS A 30 4.22 19.12 7.57
CA CYS A 30 4.91 18.53 6.41
C CYS A 30 6.41 18.32 6.68
N VAL A 31 7.08 19.31 7.28
CA VAL A 31 8.50 19.19 7.64
C VAL A 31 8.71 18.08 8.69
N LEU A 32 7.86 18.02 9.72
CA LEU A 32 7.94 16.99 10.76
C LEU A 32 7.74 15.58 10.20
N ILE A 33 6.78 15.42 9.28
CA ILE A 33 6.49 14.12 8.63
C ILE A 33 7.62 13.74 7.66
N ALA A 34 8.18 14.69 6.92
CA ALA A 34 9.28 14.43 5.99
C ALA A 34 10.63 14.19 6.70
N PHE A 35 10.76 14.66 7.93
CA PHE A 35 11.99 14.60 8.71
C PHE A 35 12.61 13.20 8.81
N PRO A 36 11.90 12.12 9.21
CA PRO A 36 12.49 10.78 9.31
C PRO A 36 12.99 10.27 7.96
N LEU A 37 12.28 10.59 6.86
CA LEU A 37 12.66 10.19 5.51
C LEU A 37 13.94 10.92 5.07
N LEU A 38 14.02 12.23 5.31
CA LEU A 38 15.21 13.01 5.01
C LEU A 38 16.41 12.58 5.86
N ALA A 39 16.18 12.35 7.16
CA ALA A 39 17.23 11.85 8.04
C ALA A 39 17.76 10.48 7.59
N GLY A 40 16.89 9.55 7.22
CA GLY A 40 17.27 8.25 6.65
C GLY A 40 18.02 8.39 5.34
N PHE A 41 17.58 9.30 4.45
CA PHE A 41 18.25 9.59 3.19
C PHE A 41 19.69 10.10 3.42
N PHE A 42 19.88 11.08 4.27
CA PHE A 42 21.23 11.56 4.59
C PHE A 42 22.08 10.52 5.32
N ALA A 43 21.46 9.75 6.22
CA ALA A 43 22.14 8.65 6.89
C ALA A 43 22.64 7.56 5.93
N SER A 44 21.97 7.36 4.79
CA SER A 44 22.38 6.37 3.79
C SER A 44 23.72 6.68 3.11
N PHE A 45 24.19 7.91 3.22
CA PHE A 45 25.52 8.35 2.71
C PHE A 45 26.60 8.34 3.80
N GLN A 46 26.28 7.99 5.04
CA GLN A 46 27.23 7.95 6.15
C GLN A 46 27.60 6.50 6.49
N GLU A 47 28.68 6.30 7.25
CA GLU A 47 29.05 4.97 7.72
C GLU A 47 27.95 4.37 8.58
N GLY A 48 27.40 3.23 8.18
CA GLY A 48 26.22 2.62 8.79
C GLY A 48 26.40 2.32 10.27
N ARG A 49 27.62 1.94 10.70
CA ARG A 49 27.94 1.70 12.11
C ARG A 49 27.84 2.98 12.95
N GLU A 50 28.32 4.11 12.44
CA GLU A 50 28.18 5.39 13.13
C GLU A 50 26.74 5.81 13.30
N VAL A 51 25.94 5.65 12.25
CA VAL A 51 24.51 5.98 12.26
C VAL A 51 23.73 5.18 13.29
N VAL A 52 24.01 3.88 13.41
CA VAL A 52 23.29 3.02 14.36
C VAL A 52 23.77 3.25 15.79
N MET A 53 25.07 3.48 16.01
CA MET A 53 25.63 3.69 17.36
C MET A 53 25.35 5.07 17.94
N LYS A 54 25.33 6.12 17.09
CA LYS A 54 25.12 7.50 17.52
C LYS A 54 23.67 7.99 17.34
N GLY A 55 22.84 7.22 16.69
CA GLY A 55 21.52 7.61 16.24
C GLY A 55 21.53 8.43 14.95
N MET A 56 20.39 8.55 14.30
CA MET A 56 20.21 9.41 13.13
C MET A 56 20.32 10.89 13.58
N SER A 57 21.41 11.53 13.25
CA SER A 57 21.69 12.94 13.55
C SER A 57 21.44 13.76 12.29
N LEU A 58 20.77 14.89 12.44
CA LEU A 58 20.71 15.94 11.40
C LEU A 58 22.00 16.73 11.28
N ASN A 59 23.05 16.35 11.96
CA ASN A 59 24.33 16.99 11.79
C ASN A 59 24.83 16.67 10.37
N LEU A 60 24.43 17.55 9.43
CA LEU A 60 24.76 17.45 8.00
C LEU A 60 26.25 17.77 7.81
N ASP A 61 27.10 16.90 8.33
CA ASP A 61 28.53 16.97 8.04
C ASP A 61 28.77 16.39 6.64
N PHE A 62 28.66 17.25 5.63
CA PHE A 62 28.86 16.89 4.22
C PHE A 62 30.24 16.26 3.98
N SER A 63 31.23 16.51 4.85
CA SER A 63 32.56 15.91 4.74
C SER A 63 32.58 14.40 4.97
N LYS A 64 31.55 13.87 5.68
CA LYS A 64 31.39 12.44 5.98
C LYS A 64 30.43 11.73 5.04
N MET A 65 29.88 12.45 4.06
CA MET A 65 28.99 11.83 3.07
C MET A 65 29.81 11.20 1.94
N HIS A 66 29.60 9.91 1.74
CA HIS A 66 30.25 9.13 0.67
C HIS A 66 29.26 8.14 0.06
N LEU A 67 29.53 7.74 -1.17
CA LEU A 67 28.67 6.80 -1.93
C LEU A 67 28.98 5.33 -1.65
N ASP A 68 29.84 5.02 -0.67
CA ASP A 68 30.38 3.67 -0.51
C ASP A 68 29.34 2.63 -0.13
N ASN A 69 28.29 3.03 0.64
CA ASN A 69 27.16 2.15 0.92
C ASN A 69 26.42 1.74 -0.36
N TYR A 70 26.24 2.68 -1.28
CA TYR A 70 25.60 2.40 -2.58
C TYR A 70 26.54 1.64 -3.53
N LYS A 71 27.84 1.98 -3.56
CA LYS A 71 28.83 1.17 -4.29
C LYS A 71 28.84 -0.27 -3.80
N TYR A 72 28.77 -0.47 -2.46
CA TYR A 72 28.67 -1.80 -1.89
C TYR A 72 27.35 -2.50 -2.28
N LEU A 73 26.22 -1.80 -2.22
CA LEU A 73 24.90 -2.32 -2.62
C LEU A 73 24.92 -2.81 -4.09
N PHE A 74 25.64 -2.12 -4.98
CA PHE A 74 25.70 -2.45 -6.40
C PHE A 74 26.98 -3.19 -6.82
N SER A 75 27.80 -3.61 -5.87
CA SER A 75 29.11 -4.24 -6.16
C SER A 75 29.04 -5.64 -6.79
N GLY A 76 27.87 -6.30 -6.73
CA GLY A 76 27.71 -7.67 -7.21
C GLY A 76 28.33 -8.74 -6.30
N ASN A 77 28.78 -8.38 -5.10
CA ASN A 77 29.23 -9.31 -4.08
C ASN A 77 28.08 -10.22 -3.59
N GLU A 78 28.36 -11.17 -2.71
CA GLU A 78 27.37 -12.13 -2.21
C GLU A 78 26.19 -11.46 -1.51
N ASP A 79 26.44 -10.45 -0.68
CA ASP A 79 25.40 -9.73 0.07
C ASP A 79 24.53 -8.89 -0.88
N SER A 80 25.15 -8.23 -1.85
CA SER A 80 24.46 -7.49 -2.91
C SER A 80 23.55 -8.41 -3.72
N ARG A 81 24.03 -9.59 -4.12
CA ARG A 81 23.21 -10.58 -4.84
C ARG A 81 22.04 -11.08 -4.00
N LYS A 82 22.24 -11.33 -2.70
CA LYS A 82 21.15 -11.69 -1.77
C LYS A 82 20.13 -10.57 -1.69
N TYR A 83 20.56 -9.32 -1.52
CA TYR A 83 19.69 -8.16 -1.48
C TYR A 83 18.80 -8.05 -2.72
N PHE A 84 19.38 -8.11 -3.93
CA PHE A 84 18.60 -8.03 -5.17
C PHE A 84 17.69 -9.25 -5.39
N MET A 85 18.04 -10.40 -4.86
CA MET A 85 17.14 -11.57 -4.85
C MET A 85 15.91 -11.30 -3.97
N TRP A 86 16.07 -10.77 -2.75
CA TRP A 86 14.96 -10.40 -1.85
C TRP A 86 14.10 -9.30 -2.46
N TYR A 87 14.74 -8.31 -3.07
CA TYR A 87 14.06 -7.21 -3.79
C TYR A 87 13.18 -7.74 -4.92
N LYS A 88 13.73 -8.61 -5.76
CA LYS A 88 13.01 -9.29 -6.86
C LYS A 88 11.85 -10.14 -6.31
N ASN A 89 12.08 -10.89 -5.23
CA ASN A 89 11.03 -11.69 -4.61
C ASN A 89 9.86 -10.82 -4.13
N SER A 90 10.16 -9.69 -3.47
CA SER A 90 9.14 -8.73 -3.04
C SER A 90 8.37 -8.14 -4.22
N LEU A 91 9.04 -7.74 -5.30
CA LEU A 91 8.38 -7.21 -6.51
C LEU A 91 7.42 -8.25 -7.10
N ILE A 92 7.87 -9.48 -7.28
CA ILE A 92 7.05 -10.56 -7.86
C ILE A 92 5.88 -10.89 -6.93
N LEU A 93 6.13 -11.05 -5.63
CA LEU A 93 5.10 -11.36 -4.65
C LEU A 93 4.03 -10.26 -4.60
N THR A 94 4.45 -8.99 -4.51
CA THR A 94 3.56 -7.84 -4.50
C THR A 94 2.73 -7.75 -5.76
N LEU A 95 3.36 -7.90 -6.94
CA LEU A 95 2.64 -7.83 -8.22
C LEU A 95 1.55 -8.91 -8.31
N ILE A 96 1.89 -10.16 -7.98
CA ILE A 96 0.93 -11.28 -8.02
C ILE A 96 -0.19 -11.05 -6.99
N THR A 97 0.15 -10.66 -5.76
CA THR A 97 -0.83 -10.40 -4.70
C THR A 97 -1.79 -9.30 -5.12
N VAL A 98 -1.29 -8.16 -5.62
CA VAL A 98 -2.13 -7.03 -6.05
C VAL A 98 -3.09 -7.47 -7.17
N VAL A 99 -2.58 -8.06 -8.23
CA VAL A 99 -3.42 -8.46 -9.37
C VAL A 99 -4.50 -9.43 -8.94
N LEU A 100 -4.13 -10.50 -8.22
CA LEU A 100 -5.10 -11.51 -7.79
C LEU A 100 -6.11 -10.95 -6.80
N THR A 101 -5.67 -10.21 -5.79
CA THR A 101 -6.57 -9.61 -4.78
C THR A 101 -7.56 -8.65 -5.42
N LEU A 102 -7.11 -7.77 -6.30
CA LEU A 102 -8.00 -6.82 -6.97
C LEU A 102 -9.06 -7.53 -7.83
N LEU A 103 -8.65 -8.53 -8.62
CA LEU A 103 -9.58 -9.27 -9.46
C LEU A 103 -10.60 -10.05 -8.63
N VAL A 104 -10.14 -10.82 -7.64
CA VAL A 104 -11.03 -11.63 -6.80
C VAL A 104 -11.99 -10.74 -6.00
N CYS A 105 -11.47 -9.70 -5.34
CA CYS A 105 -12.30 -8.80 -4.55
C CYS A 105 -13.27 -7.98 -5.40
N TYR A 106 -12.88 -7.59 -6.62
CA TYR A 106 -13.79 -6.93 -7.55
C TYR A 106 -14.96 -7.84 -7.93
N PHE A 107 -14.71 -9.08 -8.34
CA PHE A 107 -15.80 -10.00 -8.72
C PHE A 107 -16.72 -10.34 -7.55
N ILE A 108 -16.17 -10.52 -6.34
CA ILE A 108 -16.98 -10.68 -5.13
C ILE A 108 -17.85 -9.45 -4.88
N ALA A 109 -17.27 -8.26 -4.90
CA ALA A 109 -17.99 -7.01 -4.68
C ALA A 109 -19.03 -6.74 -5.76
N TYR A 110 -18.71 -7.01 -7.03
CA TYR A 110 -19.62 -6.91 -8.16
C TYR A 110 -20.83 -7.83 -7.97
N GLY A 111 -20.60 -9.11 -7.64
CA GLY A 111 -21.66 -10.06 -7.34
C GLY A 111 -22.55 -9.63 -6.19
N LEU A 112 -21.94 -9.10 -5.11
CA LEU A 112 -22.65 -8.59 -3.93
C LEU A 112 -23.38 -7.27 -4.16
N THR A 113 -23.18 -6.58 -5.30
CA THR A 113 -23.80 -5.28 -5.58
C THR A 113 -24.84 -5.36 -6.68
N MET A 114 -24.51 -6.04 -7.76
CA MET A 114 -25.30 -6.00 -9.00
C MET A 114 -26.41 -7.06 -9.02
N TYR A 115 -26.24 -8.14 -8.28
CA TYR A 115 -27.23 -9.22 -8.23
C TYR A 115 -27.98 -9.24 -6.89
N LYS A 116 -29.28 -9.57 -6.96
CA LYS A 116 -30.12 -9.78 -5.77
C LYS A 116 -30.26 -11.27 -5.48
N PHE A 117 -29.82 -11.71 -4.33
CA PHE A 117 -29.99 -13.10 -3.86
C PHE A 117 -30.16 -13.14 -2.33
N LYS A 118 -30.77 -14.24 -1.84
CA LYS A 118 -31.22 -14.33 -0.42
C LYS A 118 -30.11 -14.14 0.61
N LEU A 119 -28.88 -14.58 0.33
CA LEU A 119 -27.76 -14.53 1.29
C LEU A 119 -26.87 -13.27 1.13
N GLN A 120 -27.21 -12.36 0.21
CA GLN A 120 -26.39 -11.16 -0.08
C GLN A 120 -26.03 -10.35 1.18
N GLY A 121 -27.03 -10.05 2.01
CA GLY A 121 -26.82 -9.28 3.25
C GLY A 121 -25.95 -10.02 4.26
N PHE A 122 -26.18 -11.33 4.44
CA PHE A 122 -25.39 -12.15 5.33
C PHE A 122 -23.92 -12.27 4.89
N LEU A 123 -23.67 -12.52 3.62
CA LEU A 123 -22.29 -12.58 3.10
C LEU A 123 -21.57 -11.23 3.25
N PHE A 124 -22.26 -10.13 3.02
CA PHE A 124 -21.65 -8.81 3.25
C PHE A 124 -21.41 -8.54 4.73
N PHE A 125 -22.32 -8.95 5.62
CA PHE A 125 -22.08 -8.91 7.06
C PHE A 125 -20.82 -9.69 7.45
N LEU A 126 -20.60 -10.89 6.89
CA LEU A 126 -19.37 -11.66 7.14
C LEU A 126 -18.12 -10.89 6.68
N VAL A 127 -18.16 -10.23 5.53
CA VAL A 127 -17.03 -9.38 5.07
C VAL A 127 -16.73 -8.29 6.11
N ILE A 128 -17.74 -7.60 6.63
CA ILE A 128 -17.55 -6.57 7.66
C ILE A 128 -17.05 -7.18 8.97
N ALA A 129 -17.62 -8.31 9.39
CA ALA A 129 -17.21 -8.99 10.62
C ALA A 129 -15.74 -9.42 10.59
N THR A 130 -15.23 -9.89 9.45
CA THR A 130 -13.81 -10.25 9.30
C THR A 130 -12.88 -9.04 9.39
N MET A 131 -13.32 -7.83 9.06
CA MET A 131 -12.51 -6.62 9.25
C MET A 131 -12.27 -6.29 10.74
N CYS A 132 -13.15 -6.75 11.63
CA CYS A 132 -13.00 -6.53 13.06
C CYS A 132 -12.04 -7.52 13.74
N VAL A 133 -11.59 -8.55 13.04
CA VAL A 133 -10.66 -9.56 13.58
C VAL A 133 -9.23 -9.14 13.26
N PRO A 134 -8.37 -8.88 14.27
CA PRO A 134 -6.96 -8.61 14.04
C PRO A 134 -6.27 -9.78 13.36
N PHE A 135 -5.47 -9.51 12.33
CA PHE A 135 -4.78 -10.54 11.57
C PHE A 135 -3.83 -11.38 12.42
N GLU A 136 -3.24 -10.78 13.46
CA GLU A 136 -2.29 -11.41 14.37
C GLU A 136 -2.92 -12.61 15.11
N ILE A 137 -4.21 -12.55 15.42
CA ILE A 137 -4.96 -13.65 16.07
C ILE A 137 -5.12 -14.81 15.09
N LEU A 138 -5.26 -14.51 13.81
CA LEU A 138 -5.46 -15.50 12.76
C LEU A 138 -4.16 -16.16 12.29
N MET A 139 -2.98 -15.60 12.61
CA MET A 139 -1.71 -16.10 12.09
C MET A 139 -1.44 -17.56 12.43
N LEU A 140 -1.71 -18.00 13.66
CA LEU A 140 -1.48 -19.39 14.08
C LEU A 140 -2.44 -20.38 13.41
N PRO A 141 -3.77 -20.16 13.41
CA PRO A 141 -4.70 -20.97 12.62
C PRO A 141 -4.34 -21.04 11.14
N LEU A 142 -4.04 -19.90 10.50
CA LEU A 142 -3.66 -19.83 9.09
C LEU A 142 -2.35 -20.58 8.79
N TYR A 143 -1.38 -20.50 9.71
CA TYR A 143 -0.14 -21.26 9.58
C TYR A 143 -0.39 -22.77 9.59
N ASN A 144 -1.27 -23.26 10.46
CA ASN A 144 -1.66 -24.67 10.51
C ASN A 144 -2.37 -25.08 9.20
N GLU A 145 -3.27 -24.24 8.68
CA GLU A 145 -3.93 -24.46 7.39
C GLU A 145 -2.92 -24.54 6.23
N VAL A 146 -2.06 -23.55 6.11
CA VAL A 146 -1.03 -23.49 5.05
C VAL A 146 -0.10 -24.72 5.13
N THR A 147 0.19 -25.20 6.36
CA THR A 147 1.00 -26.39 6.58
C THR A 147 0.25 -27.66 6.20
N SER A 148 -1.02 -27.80 6.58
CA SER A 148 -1.85 -28.96 6.26
C SER A 148 -2.10 -29.10 4.76
N LEU A 149 -2.22 -27.96 4.06
CA LEU A 149 -2.35 -27.90 2.60
C LEU A 149 -1.02 -28.15 1.86
N GLY A 150 0.10 -28.29 2.58
CA GLY A 150 1.42 -28.52 1.97
C GLY A 150 1.97 -27.36 1.17
N ILE A 151 1.46 -26.15 1.38
CA ILE A 151 1.88 -24.92 0.66
C ILE A 151 2.81 -24.02 1.49
N ILE A 152 3.29 -24.51 2.63
CA ILE A 152 4.36 -23.84 3.41
C ILE A 152 5.60 -23.66 2.53
N ASN A 153 6.37 -22.60 2.76
CA ASN A 153 7.55 -22.25 1.97
C ASN A 153 7.27 -22.02 0.47
N THR A 154 6.04 -21.59 0.14
CA THR A 154 5.65 -21.21 -1.24
C THR A 154 5.01 -19.82 -1.30
N ARG A 155 5.02 -19.18 -2.47
CA ARG A 155 4.31 -17.93 -2.67
C ARG A 155 2.80 -18.08 -2.49
N ALA A 156 2.25 -19.23 -2.85
CA ALA A 156 0.84 -19.52 -2.64
C ALA A 156 0.47 -19.47 -1.15
N GLY A 157 1.29 -20.02 -0.26
CA GLY A 157 1.09 -19.97 1.18
C GLY A 157 1.10 -18.54 1.75
N VAL A 158 1.79 -17.62 1.10
CA VAL A 158 1.77 -16.20 1.49
C VAL A 158 0.53 -15.49 0.94
N ILE A 159 0.14 -15.77 -0.30
CA ILE A 159 -0.89 -15.00 -1.02
C ILE A 159 -2.32 -15.45 -0.68
N LEU A 160 -2.56 -16.78 -0.67
CA LEU A 160 -3.93 -17.31 -0.60
C LEU A 160 -4.70 -16.90 0.67
N PRO A 161 -4.11 -16.89 1.88
CA PRO A 161 -4.85 -16.50 3.08
C PRO A 161 -5.35 -15.05 3.06
N GLY A 162 -4.64 -14.16 2.36
CA GLY A 162 -5.00 -12.73 2.25
C GLY A 162 -5.75 -12.37 0.98
N LEU A 163 -6.04 -13.33 0.09
CA LEU A 163 -6.56 -13.06 -1.26
C LEU A 163 -7.92 -12.38 -1.25
N CYS A 164 -8.81 -12.77 -0.33
CA CYS A 164 -10.14 -12.18 -0.15
C CYS A 164 -10.07 -11.03 0.87
N GLY A 165 -9.29 -9.99 0.60
CA GLY A 165 -9.13 -8.84 1.49
C GLY A 165 -10.46 -8.14 1.77
N ALA A 166 -10.97 -8.23 3.01
CA ALA A 166 -12.27 -7.72 3.38
C ALA A 166 -12.42 -6.21 3.13
N SER A 167 -11.39 -5.42 3.45
CA SER A 167 -11.37 -3.97 3.18
C SER A 167 -11.42 -3.67 1.68
N THR A 168 -10.76 -4.48 0.86
CA THR A 168 -10.78 -4.35 -0.62
C THR A 168 -12.15 -4.69 -1.18
N ILE A 169 -12.80 -5.77 -0.69
CA ILE A 169 -14.18 -6.13 -1.07
C ILE A 169 -15.13 -5.02 -0.67
N PHE A 170 -15.03 -4.52 0.57
CA PHE A 170 -15.86 -3.43 1.06
C PHE A 170 -15.73 -2.18 0.18
N PHE A 171 -14.49 -1.77 -0.14
CA PHE A 171 -14.24 -0.60 -0.97
C PHE A 171 -14.84 -0.76 -2.38
N PHE A 172 -14.57 -1.87 -3.05
CA PHE A 172 -15.17 -2.13 -4.38
C PHE A 172 -16.69 -2.18 -4.32
N LYS A 173 -17.26 -2.76 -3.26
CA LYS A 173 -18.73 -2.78 -3.11
C LYS A 173 -19.30 -1.39 -2.97
N GLN A 174 -18.71 -0.52 -2.14
CA GLN A 174 -19.17 0.86 -1.98
C GLN A 174 -19.05 1.64 -3.29
N TYR A 175 -17.94 1.46 -4.02
CA TYR A 175 -17.73 2.12 -5.31
C TYR A 175 -18.75 1.63 -6.35
N THR A 176 -18.92 0.32 -6.50
CA THR A 176 -19.87 -0.25 -7.48
C THR A 176 -21.32 0.09 -7.16
N GLN A 177 -21.68 0.29 -5.89
CA GLN A 177 -23.02 0.76 -5.50
C GLN A 177 -23.35 2.17 -5.99
N SER A 178 -22.35 3.00 -6.24
CA SER A 178 -22.54 4.35 -6.76
C SER A 178 -22.75 4.40 -8.28
N LEU A 179 -22.52 3.28 -8.97
CA LEU A 179 -22.66 3.20 -10.42
C LEU A 179 -24.12 2.98 -10.85
N PRO A 180 -24.56 3.60 -11.94
CA PRO A 180 -25.91 3.40 -12.49
C PRO A 180 -26.15 1.94 -12.88
N LYS A 181 -27.26 1.36 -12.41
CA LYS A 181 -27.63 -0.03 -12.76
C LYS A 181 -28.15 -0.15 -14.20
N GLU A 182 -28.55 0.94 -14.76
CA GLU A 182 -29.01 1.07 -16.16
C GLU A 182 -27.94 0.60 -17.16
N LEU A 183 -26.66 0.67 -16.75
CA LEU A 183 -25.55 0.15 -17.55
C LEU A 183 -25.60 -1.38 -17.73
N LEU A 184 -26.12 -2.12 -16.72
CA LEU A 184 -26.32 -3.56 -16.84
C LEU A 184 -27.47 -3.86 -17.82
N ASP A 185 -28.57 -3.12 -17.68
CA ASP A 185 -29.76 -3.34 -18.51
C ASP A 185 -29.45 -2.98 -19.97
N ALA A 186 -28.72 -1.90 -20.23
CA ALA A 186 -28.24 -1.56 -21.57
C ALA A 186 -27.34 -2.66 -22.14
N GLY A 187 -26.37 -3.16 -21.37
CA GLY A 187 -25.51 -4.26 -21.82
C GLY A 187 -26.27 -5.55 -22.12
N ARG A 188 -27.37 -5.85 -21.38
CA ARG A 188 -28.24 -6.99 -21.65
C ARG A 188 -29.04 -6.80 -22.94
N ILE A 189 -29.56 -5.60 -23.19
CA ILE A 189 -30.27 -5.25 -24.42
C ILE A 189 -29.33 -5.40 -25.62
N ASP A 190 -28.08 -4.99 -25.48
CA ASP A 190 -27.01 -5.15 -26.48
C ASP A 190 -26.54 -6.60 -26.67
N GLY A 191 -27.13 -7.57 -25.98
CA GLY A 191 -26.81 -8.99 -26.09
C GLY A 191 -25.49 -9.40 -25.42
N CYS A 192 -24.93 -8.57 -24.54
CA CYS A 192 -23.74 -8.95 -23.77
C CYS A 192 -24.06 -10.02 -22.72
N THR A 193 -23.15 -10.96 -22.53
CA THR A 193 -23.22 -11.89 -21.39
C THR A 193 -22.98 -11.17 -20.07
N GLU A 194 -23.48 -11.68 -18.95
CA GLU A 194 -23.26 -11.09 -17.62
C GLU A 194 -21.77 -10.91 -17.29
N TYR A 195 -20.93 -11.87 -17.67
CA TYR A 195 -19.47 -11.74 -17.56
C TYR A 195 -18.92 -10.64 -18.49
N GLY A 196 -19.46 -10.57 -19.71
CA GLY A 196 -19.10 -9.51 -20.67
C GLY A 196 -19.42 -8.11 -20.14
N ILE A 197 -20.59 -7.93 -19.51
CA ILE A 197 -21.00 -6.68 -18.87
C ILE A 197 -20.00 -6.32 -17.74
N SER A 198 -19.70 -7.28 -16.87
CA SER A 198 -18.76 -7.07 -15.77
C SER A 198 -17.38 -6.62 -16.26
N VAL A 199 -16.81 -7.31 -17.25
CA VAL A 199 -15.42 -7.08 -17.69
C VAL A 199 -15.29 -5.95 -18.71
N LYS A 200 -16.24 -5.84 -19.69
CA LYS A 200 -16.12 -4.89 -20.78
C LYS A 200 -16.77 -3.54 -20.49
N ILE A 201 -17.78 -3.49 -19.63
CA ILE A 201 -18.52 -2.26 -19.30
C ILE A 201 -18.16 -1.78 -17.91
N MET A 202 -18.41 -2.59 -16.88
CA MET A 202 -18.31 -2.15 -15.49
C MET A 202 -16.87 -2.03 -14.99
N MET A 203 -15.98 -2.96 -15.30
CA MET A 203 -14.59 -2.91 -14.88
C MET A 203 -13.83 -1.69 -15.43
N PRO A 204 -13.97 -1.27 -16.69
CA PRO A 204 -13.38 -0.02 -17.19
C PRO A 204 -13.87 1.23 -16.46
N ILE A 205 -15.15 1.28 -16.08
CA ILE A 205 -15.70 2.41 -15.32
C ILE A 205 -15.16 2.44 -13.89
N THR A 206 -14.84 1.27 -13.32
CA THR A 206 -14.25 1.16 -11.97
C THR A 206 -12.72 1.32 -11.95
N LYS A 207 -12.07 1.70 -13.06
CA LYS A 207 -10.60 1.93 -13.10
C LYS A 207 -10.07 2.82 -11.97
N PRO A 208 -10.72 3.94 -11.57
CA PRO A 208 -10.22 4.75 -10.46
C PRO A 208 -10.19 3.97 -9.13
N ALA A 209 -11.19 3.12 -8.88
CA ALA A 209 -11.21 2.25 -7.70
C ALA A 209 -10.11 1.20 -7.73
N PHE A 210 -9.87 0.57 -8.90
CA PHE A 210 -8.74 -0.34 -9.08
C PHE A 210 -7.40 0.34 -8.81
N ALA A 211 -7.19 1.54 -9.32
CA ALA A 211 -5.95 2.29 -9.13
C ALA A 211 -5.72 2.64 -7.64
N SER A 212 -6.76 3.11 -6.95
CA SER A 212 -6.69 3.42 -5.51
C SER A 212 -6.36 2.19 -4.67
N MET A 213 -7.06 1.08 -4.92
CA MET A 213 -6.83 -0.16 -4.18
C MET A 213 -5.51 -0.83 -4.56
N ALA A 214 -5.01 -0.66 -5.80
CA ALA A 214 -3.70 -1.16 -6.20
C ALA A 214 -2.57 -0.58 -5.35
N ILE A 215 -2.61 0.73 -5.06
CA ILE A 215 -1.62 1.37 -4.18
C ILE A 215 -1.68 0.77 -2.78
N LEU A 216 -2.89 0.72 -2.18
CA LEU A 216 -3.06 0.23 -0.81
C LEU A 216 -2.65 -1.24 -0.67
N CYS A 217 -3.07 -2.09 -1.61
CA CYS A 217 -2.67 -3.50 -1.66
C CYS A 217 -1.16 -3.67 -1.90
N ALA A 218 -0.56 -2.84 -2.77
CA ALA A 218 0.88 -2.88 -3.03
C ALA A 218 1.67 -2.47 -1.78
N MET A 219 1.28 -1.39 -1.11
CA MET A 219 1.90 -0.96 0.15
C MET A 219 1.77 -2.04 1.23
N GLY A 220 0.59 -2.63 1.38
CA GLY A 220 0.35 -3.70 2.35
C GLY A 220 1.20 -4.93 2.07
N SER A 221 1.28 -5.39 0.83
CA SER A 221 2.08 -6.56 0.44
C SER A 221 3.59 -6.29 0.52
N TRP A 222 4.06 -5.12 0.04
CA TRP A 222 5.48 -4.75 0.05
C TRP A 222 6.06 -4.64 1.46
N ASN A 223 5.29 -4.05 2.38
CA ASN A 223 5.73 -3.84 3.76
C ASN A 223 5.43 -5.03 4.69
N ASN A 224 4.76 -6.06 4.18
CA ASN A 224 4.44 -7.23 4.99
C ASN A 224 5.70 -8.05 5.30
N MET A 225 6.05 -8.13 6.58
CA MET A 225 7.17 -8.93 7.08
C MET A 225 6.68 -10.17 7.84
N LEU A 226 5.72 -9.99 8.75
CA LEU A 226 5.36 -11.01 9.73
C LEU A 226 4.84 -12.30 9.10
N TRP A 227 3.85 -12.21 8.21
CA TRP A 227 3.27 -13.40 7.60
C TRP A 227 4.23 -14.12 6.65
N PRO A 228 4.92 -13.44 5.71
CA PRO A 228 5.94 -14.08 4.89
C PRO A 228 7.08 -14.72 5.69
N MET A 229 7.47 -14.13 6.84
CA MET A 229 8.51 -14.67 7.71
C MET A 229 8.10 -16.00 8.37
N LEU A 230 6.81 -16.18 8.68
CA LEU A 230 6.28 -17.44 9.18
C LEU A 230 6.21 -18.52 8.10
N VAL A 231 5.88 -18.13 6.87
CA VAL A 231 5.65 -19.07 5.76
C VAL A 231 6.95 -19.47 5.06
N PHE A 232 7.84 -18.53 4.77
CA PHE A 232 9.11 -18.82 4.08
C PHE A 232 10.16 -19.37 5.05
N ARG A 233 10.78 -20.49 4.66
CA ARG A 233 11.85 -21.14 5.40
C ARG A 233 13.22 -21.02 4.71
N ASP A 234 13.20 -20.92 3.36
CA ASP A 234 14.40 -20.75 2.57
C ASP A 234 14.77 -19.27 2.42
N THR A 235 16.03 -18.94 2.69
CA THR A 235 16.57 -17.59 2.51
C THR A 235 16.47 -17.11 1.05
N SER A 236 16.48 -18.04 0.09
CA SER A 236 16.29 -17.74 -1.34
C SER A 236 14.89 -17.22 -1.70
N LYS A 237 13.91 -17.45 -0.81
CA LYS A 237 12.51 -17.02 -0.99
C LYS A 237 12.15 -15.79 -0.16
N PHE A 238 13.04 -15.32 0.69
CA PHE A 238 12.80 -14.17 1.55
C PHE A 238 12.40 -12.95 0.74
N THR A 239 11.49 -12.18 1.31
CA THR A 239 11.16 -10.84 0.83
C THR A 239 12.21 -9.84 1.29
N LEU A 240 12.18 -8.63 0.73
CA LEU A 240 13.09 -7.56 1.10
C LEU A 240 13.00 -7.25 2.61
N GLN A 241 11.79 -7.18 3.16
CA GLN A 241 11.58 -6.88 4.58
C GLN A 241 12.18 -7.94 5.49
N ILE A 242 12.02 -9.22 5.17
CA ILE A 242 12.65 -10.32 5.91
C ILE A 242 14.17 -10.22 5.76
N GLY A 243 14.67 -10.06 4.52
CA GLY A 243 16.10 -9.98 4.25
C GLY A 243 16.78 -8.83 4.99
N LEU A 244 16.20 -7.63 4.97
CA LEU A 244 16.71 -6.49 5.73
C LEU A 244 16.70 -6.75 7.23
N ASN A 245 15.66 -7.42 7.76
CA ASN A 245 15.60 -7.79 9.16
C ASN A 245 16.72 -8.76 9.56
N THR A 246 17.12 -9.68 8.67
CA THR A 246 18.24 -10.60 8.95
C THR A 246 19.61 -9.91 9.03
N LEU A 247 19.75 -8.69 8.51
CA LEU A 247 20.98 -7.90 8.63
C LEU A 247 21.14 -7.29 10.04
N LEU A 248 20.09 -7.29 10.87
CA LEU A 248 20.12 -6.81 12.27
C LEU A 248 20.49 -7.91 13.25
N THR A 249 21.53 -8.72 12.96
CA THR A 249 21.94 -9.78 13.87
C THR A 249 22.99 -9.29 14.88
N PRO A 250 23.06 -9.86 16.11
CA PRO A 250 24.05 -9.46 17.12
C PRO A 250 25.52 -9.70 16.71
N TYR A 251 25.77 -10.54 15.71
CA TYR A 251 27.11 -11.05 15.35
C TYR A 251 27.56 -10.68 13.92
N GLY A 252 27.54 -9.43 13.55
CA GLY A 252 28.07 -9.02 12.25
C GLY A 252 27.03 -8.31 11.40
N ASN A 253 26.61 -7.19 11.89
CA ASN A 253 25.64 -6.34 11.23
C ASN A 253 26.25 -5.65 10.02
N ASN A 254 25.67 -5.86 8.84
CA ASN A 254 26.00 -5.09 7.65
C ASN A 254 25.13 -3.83 7.61
N TYR A 255 25.44 -2.88 8.51
CA TYR A 255 24.66 -1.63 8.63
C TYR A 255 24.70 -0.79 7.34
N ASN A 256 25.79 -0.86 6.59
CA ASN A 256 25.93 -0.14 5.35
C ASN A 256 24.92 -0.63 4.32
N LEU A 257 24.81 -1.95 4.14
CA LEU A 257 23.80 -2.55 3.27
C LEU A 257 22.38 -2.30 3.79
N LEU A 258 22.18 -2.39 5.12
CA LEU A 258 20.87 -2.17 5.74
C LEU A 258 20.34 -0.77 5.44
N ILE A 259 21.14 0.29 5.66
CA ILE A 259 20.68 1.67 5.51
C ILE A 259 20.48 2.02 4.04
N ALA A 260 21.48 1.76 3.18
CA ALA A 260 21.35 2.01 1.75
C ALA A 260 20.25 1.14 1.11
N GLY A 261 20.17 -0.13 1.51
CA GLY A 261 19.14 -1.06 1.03
C GLY A 261 17.74 -0.66 1.47
N SER A 262 17.57 -0.16 2.69
CA SER A 262 16.28 0.36 3.16
C SER A 262 15.83 1.58 2.35
N MET A 263 16.74 2.52 2.08
CA MET A 263 16.44 3.69 1.25
C MET A 263 16.11 3.30 -0.20
N PHE A 264 16.89 2.41 -0.80
CA PHE A 264 16.58 1.89 -2.12
C PHE A 264 15.26 1.10 -2.16
N GLY A 265 14.92 0.42 -1.05
CA GLY A 265 13.67 -0.31 -0.87
C GLY A 265 12.40 0.56 -0.86
N ILE A 266 12.52 1.87 -0.65
CA ILE A 266 11.39 2.80 -0.70
C ILE A 266 10.95 3.10 -2.14
N LEU A 267 11.87 2.99 -3.12
CA LEU A 267 11.65 3.44 -4.50
C LEU A 267 10.41 2.83 -5.17
N PRO A 268 10.12 1.51 -5.10
CA PRO A 268 8.96 0.95 -5.79
C PRO A 268 7.64 1.54 -5.30
N ILE A 269 7.49 1.71 -4.00
CA ILE A 269 6.29 2.28 -3.41
C ILE A 269 6.16 3.76 -3.76
N LEU A 270 7.28 4.50 -3.72
CA LEU A 270 7.30 5.90 -4.12
C LEU A 270 6.88 6.07 -5.59
N ILE A 271 7.41 5.21 -6.49
CA ILE A 271 7.06 5.24 -7.92
C ILE A 271 5.58 4.93 -8.11
N ILE A 272 5.06 3.87 -7.48
CA ILE A 272 3.64 3.51 -7.55
C ILE A 272 2.79 4.68 -7.05
N TYR A 273 3.15 5.27 -5.91
CA TYR A 273 2.43 6.42 -5.36
C TYR A 273 2.42 7.60 -6.33
N LEU A 274 3.58 8.01 -6.87
CA LEU A 274 3.68 9.15 -7.80
C LEU A 274 2.86 8.95 -9.08
N ILE A 275 2.77 7.71 -9.59
CA ILE A 275 1.97 7.39 -10.79
C ILE A 275 0.48 7.47 -10.50
N PHE A 276 0.04 6.95 -9.36
CA PHE A 276 -1.37 6.70 -9.08
C PHE A 276 -2.00 7.67 -8.06
N GLN A 277 -1.24 8.62 -7.45
CA GLN A 277 -1.71 9.51 -6.38
C GLN A 277 -3.01 10.28 -6.71
N ARG A 278 -3.20 10.68 -7.98
CA ARG A 278 -4.42 11.35 -8.44
C ARG A 278 -5.67 10.51 -8.22
N TYR A 279 -5.57 9.20 -8.43
CA TYR A 279 -6.70 8.29 -8.25
C TYR A 279 -7.06 8.04 -6.78
N LEU A 280 -6.08 8.16 -5.85
CA LEU A 280 -6.37 8.11 -4.41
C LEU A 280 -7.29 9.27 -4.00
N ILE A 281 -7.01 10.49 -4.48
CA ILE A 281 -7.81 11.67 -4.18
C ILE A 281 -9.22 11.51 -4.75
N ASP A 282 -9.35 11.12 -6.01
CA ASP A 282 -10.62 10.93 -6.69
C ASP A 282 -11.46 9.79 -6.05
N GLY A 283 -10.81 8.68 -5.67
CA GLY A 283 -11.48 7.54 -5.03
C GLY A 283 -12.00 7.85 -3.63
N MET A 284 -11.29 8.68 -2.85
CA MET A 284 -11.70 9.09 -1.51
C MET A 284 -12.81 10.15 -1.54
N THR A 285 -12.80 11.05 -2.53
CA THR A 285 -13.78 12.15 -2.64
C THR A 285 -15.10 11.69 -3.25
N SER A 286 -15.12 10.69 -4.12
CA SER A 286 -16.35 10.15 -4.71
C SER A 286 -17.32 9.54 -3.67
N GLY A 287 -16.81 9.12 -2.51
CA GLY A 287 -17.61 8.69 -1.36
C GLY A 287 -18.09 9.81 -0.43
N ALA A 288 -17.47 10.98 -0.49
CA ALA A 288 -17.72 12.10 0.44
C ALA A 288 -18.71 13.14 -0.12
N VAL A 289 -18.88 13.21 -1.46
CA VAL A 289 -19.81 14.16 -2.12
C VAL A 289 -21.16 13.47 -2.34
N LYS A 290 -21.87 13.18 -1.27
CA LYS A 290 -23.31 13.00 -1.21
C LYS A 290 -23.87 14.05 -0.25
N GLY A 291 -23.94 15.25 -0.73
CA GLY A 291 -24.62 16.38 -0.10
C GLY A 291 -25.24 17.22 -1.19
#